data_47526e96fde7f6ef6ed2c03df72fa312
#
_entry.id   47526e96fde7f6ef6ed2c03df72fa312
#
_cell.length_a   1.000
_cell.length_b   1.000
_cell.length_c   1.000
_cell.angle_alpha   90.00
_cell.angle_beta   90.00
_cell.angle_gamma   90.00
#
_symmetry.space_group_name_H-M   'P 1'
#
loop_
_entity.id
_entity.type
_entity.pdbx_description
1 polymer ?
#
loop_
_entity_poly.entity_id
_entity_poly.type
_entity_poly.pdbx_seq_one_letter_code
_entity_poly.pdbx_strand_id
1 'polypeptide(L)'
;WSLCHHRRAPCYAKPLLPLARRKIHPGIGELMDLFFLAISATFVNNILLAQYLGNCPFLGVSKKLETAFGMAMAVVFVTVMAAIFTWTVFTYVLKPYGLEFLQTLSFILIIASLVQLVEIIIKKQSRALYNGLGVYLPLITTNCAVMGVALLVAKKEYGFIEMIVFSLTSAVGYGLALILFAGIRERLQISPVPKALQGTSIALITAGIMALAFIGFQGMA
;
A
#
# COMPACT_ATOMS: atom_id res chain seq x y z
N TRP A 1 -14.84 35.96 -2.84
CA TRP A 1 -15.66 35.08 -1.96
C TRP A 1 -17.07 34.80 -2.49
N SER A 2 -17.34 35.02 -3.76
CA SER A 2 -18.71 34.90 -4.33
C SER A 2 -18.83 33.94 -5.51
N LEU A 3 -17.88 33.04 -5.79
CA LEU A 3 -17.92 32.14 -6.97
C LEU A 3 -17.80 30.63 -6.68
N CYS A 4 -17.86 30.22 -5.41
CA CYS A 4 -17.74 28.80 -5.04
C CYS A 4 -19.05 28.11 -4.62
N HIS A 5 -20.23 28.67 -4.92
CA HIS A 5 -21.49 28.17 -4.36
C HIS A 5 -22.32 27.26 -5.28
N HIS A 6 -21.83 26.78 -6.43
CA HIS A 6 -22.69 26.00 -7.33
C HIS A 6 -22.09 24.75 -7.99
N ARG A 7 -21.06 24.12 -7.42
CA ARG A 7 -20.77 22.72 -7.79
C ARG A 7 -20.27 21.95 -6.57
N ARG A 8 -21.01 20.93 -6.18
CA ARG A 8 -20.70 19.97 -5.12
C ARG A 8 -19.48 19.11 -5.52
N ALA A 9 -18.28 19.67 -5.38
CA ALA A 9 -17.06 18.93 -5.41
C ALA A 9 -16.13 19.49 -4.33
N PRO A 10 -15.57 18.66 -3.42
CA PRO A 10 -14.65 19.14 -2.41
C PRO A 10 -13.41 19.68 -3.10
N CYS A 11 -13.07 20.94 -2.86
CA CYS A 11 -11.90 21.66 -3.40
C CYS A 11 -10.53 21.12 -2.92
N TYR A 12 -10.42 19.87 -2.54
CA TYR A 12 -9.16 19.27 -2.02
C TYR A 12 -8.71 18.04 -2.80
N ALA A 13 -8.97 17.98 -4.07
CA ALA A 13 -8.31 17.00 -4.92
C ALA A 13 -8.03 17.63 -6.28
N LYS A 14 -6.90 18.32 -6.39
CA LYS A 14 -6.25 18.41 -7.70
C LYS A 14 -6.05 16.95 -8.14
N PRO A 15 -6.64 16.50 -9.24
CA PRO A 15 -6.38 15.15 -9.73
C PRO A 15 -4.94 15.13 -10.24
N LEU A 16 -4.02 14.67 -9.40
CA LEU A 16 -2.71 14.21 -9.82
C LEU A 16 -2.95 12.95 -10.66
N LEU A 17 -3.30 13.11 -11.86
CA LEU A 17 -2.95 12.37 -13.08
C LEU A 17 -4.04 12.46 -14.14
N PRO A 18 -3.82 13.15 -15.25
CA PRO A 18 -4.64 12.99 -16.45
C PRO A 18 -4.30 11.70 -17.24
N LEU A 19 -3.51 10.78 -16.67
CA LEU A 19 -3.06 9.55 -17.37
C LEU A 19 -4.06 8.38 -17.33
N ALA A 20 -5.14 8.48 -16.54
CA ALA A 20 -6.07 7.35 -16.35
C ALA A 20 -7.24 7.30 -17.36
N ARG A 21 -7.26 8.13 -18.39
CA ARG A 21 -8.34 8.11 -19.41
C ARG A 21 -7.82 8.14 -20.85
N ARG A 22 -6.83 7.35 -21.17
CA ARG A 22 -6.54 7.02 -22.58
C ARG A 22 -7.14 5.65 -22.86
N LYS A 23 -8.23 5.61 -23.65
CA LYS A 23 -8.75 4.38 -24.24
C LYS A 23 -7.61 3.66 -24.94
N ILE A 24 -7.28 2.51 -24.44
CA ILE A 24 -6.16 1.67 -24.87
C ILE A 24 -6.47 1.15 -26.26
N HIS A 25 -5.61 1.49 -27.24
CA HIS A 25 -5.53 0.77 -28.50
C HIS A 25 -4.77 -0.53 -28.27
N PRO A 26 -5.25 -1.69 -28.79
CA PRO A 26 -4.59 -2.98 -28.59
C PRO A 26 -3.24 -2.99 -29.34
N GLY A 27 -2.16 -3.15 -28.61
CA GLY A 27 -0.83 -3.25 -29.21
C GLY A 27 0.30 -2.87 -28.21
N ILE A 28 1.47 -2.61 -28.77
CA ILE A 28 2.73 -2.25 -28.06
C ILE A 28 2.53 -1.07 -27.08
N GLY A 29 1.55 -0.19 -27.31
CA GLY A 29 1.19 0.92 -26.42
C GLY A 29 0.67 0.46 -25.06
N GLU A 30 -0.04 -0.66 -24.99
CA GLU A 30 -0.60 -1.18 -23.74
C GLU A 30 0.50 -1.64 -22.77
N LEU A 31 1.55 -2.26 -23.31
CA LEU A 31 2.70 -2.69 -22.52
C LEU A 31 3.50 -1.50 -21.98
N MET A 32 3.64 -0.43 -22.78
CA MET A 32 4.29 0.81 -22.35
C MET A 32 3.48 1.52 -21.26
N ASP A 33 2.17 1.60 -21.40
CA ASP A 33 1.29 2.22 -20.40
C ASP A 33 1.29 1.44 -19.08
N LEU A 34 1.30 0.09 -19.13
CA LEU A 34 1.46 -0.77 -17.95
C LEU A 34 2.83 -0.56 -17.27
N PHE A 35 3.89 -0.41 -18.06
CA PHE A 35 5.24 -0.17 -17.54
C PHE A 35 5.35 1.20 -16.85
N PHE A 36 4.81 2.25 -17.46
CA PHE A 36 4.72 3.58 -16.84
C PHE A 36 3.86 3.57 -15.57
N LEU A 37 2.74 2.84 -15.58
CA LEU A 37 1.89 2.67 -14.40
C LEU A 37 2.65 1.96 -13.28
N ALA A 38 3.45 0.95 -13.60
CA ALA A 38 4.27 0.22 -12.64
C ALA A 38 5.33 1.11 -11.99
N ILE A 39 6.09 1.86 -12.76
CA ILE A 39 7.11 2.78 -12.26
C ILE A 39 6.45 3.89 -11.42
N SER A 40 5.38 4.48 -11.92
CA SER A 40 4.64 5.53 -11.21
C SER A 40 4.08 5.04 -9.87
N ALA A 41 3.53 3.81 -9.82
CA ALA A 41 2.99 3.24 -8.59
C ALA A 41 4.08 2.90 -7.57
N THR A 42 5.28 2.49 -8.04
CA THR A 42 6.38 2.10 -7.14
C THR A 42 7.12 3.30 -6.56
N PHE A 43 7.47 4.28 -7.39
CA PHE A 43 8.34 5.39 -6.98
C PHE A 43 7.58 6.69 -6.72
N VAL A 44 6.69 7.10 -7.65
CA VAL A 44 6.03 8.40 -7.58
C VAL A 44 4.85 8.39 -6.60
N ASN A 45 3.98 7.38 -6.70
CA ASN A 45 2.82 7.22 -5.84
C ASN A 45 3.02 6.09 -4.83
N ASN A 46 4.18 6.05 -4.17
CA ASN A 46 4.42 5.07 -3.12
C ASN A 46 3.40 5.25 -2.00
N ILE A 47 2.58 4.22 -1.77
CA ILE A 47 1.48 4.27 -0.81
C ILE A 47 1.97 4.59 0.60
N LEU A 48 3.15 4.11 0.99
CA LEU A 48 3.71 4.35 2.31
C LEU A 48 4.15 5.81 2.48
N LEU A 49 4.93 6.34 1.53
CA LEU A 49 5.62 7.62 1.67
C LEU A 49 4.79 8.81 1.17
N ALA A 50 3.97 8.60 0.13
CA ALA A 50 3.13 9.66 -0.42
C ALA A 50 1.77 9.78 0.27
N GLN A 51 1.18 8.65 0.70
CA GLN A 51 -0.15 8.62 1.33
C GLN A 51 -0.11 8.30 2.82
N TYR A 52 1.06 8.01 3.39
CA TYR A 52 1.24 7.63 4.80
C TYR A 52 0.39 6.44 5.25
N LEU A 53 0.07 5.52 4.33
CA LEU A 53 -0.68 4.31 4.62
C LEU A 53 0.28 3.15 4.94
N GLY A 54 -0.04 2.39 6.00
CA GLY A 54 0.80 1.26 6.43
C GLY A 54 1.89 1.61 7.44
N ASN A 55 1.74 2.69 8.20
CA ASN A 55 2.72 3.10 9.22
C ASN A 55 2.84 2.13 10.40
N CYS A 56 1.80 1.37 10.72
CA CYS A 56 1.83 0.44 11.86
C CYS A 56 2.91 -0.64 11.70
N PRO A 57 2.96 -1.43 10.61
CA PRO A 57 4.05 -2.36 10.40
C PRO A 57 5.38 -1.66 10.09
N PHE A 58 5.34 -0.49 9.45
CA PHE A 58 6.52 0.30 9.13
C PHE A 58 7.35 0.68 10.39
N LEU A 59 6.71 1.16 11.43
CA LEU A 59 7.37 1.49 12.70
C LEU A 59 7.62 0.27 13.59
N GLY A 60 6.72 -0.73 13.56
CA GLY A 60 6.77 -1.89 14.44
C GLY A 60 7.82 -2.92 14.05
N VAL A 61 7.94 -3.22 12.75
CA VAL A 61 8.72 -4.36 12.23
C VAL A 61 10.12 -3.95 11.74
N SER A 62 10.38 -2.67 11.55
CA SER A 62 11.63 -2.15 10.96
C SER A 62 12.86 -2.20 11.89
N LYS A 63 12.80 -2.91 13.03
CA LYS A 63 13.94 -3.03 13.96
C LYS A 63 15.05 -3.94 13.45
N LYS A 64 14.71 -4.95 12.66
CA LYS A 64 15.65 -5.94 12.06
C LYS A 64 15.33 -6.09 10.58
N LEU A 65 16.39 -6.11 9.76
CA LEU A 65 16.27 -6.23 8.30
C LEU A 65 15.59 -7.55 7.88
N GLU A 66 15.94 -8.66 8.54
CA GLU A 66 15.35 -9.97 8.24
C GLU A 66 13.82 -10.00 8.45
N THR A 67 13.35 -9.41 9.55
CA THR A 67 11.91 -9.32 9.85
C THR A 67 11.20 -8.38 8.88
N ALA A 68 11.84 -7.28 8.49
CA ALA A 68 11.30 -6.35 7.50
C ALA A 68 11.15 -7.00 6.11
N PHE A 69 12.12 -7.81 5.69
CA PHE A 69 12.04 -8.54 4.43
C PHE A 69 10.92 -9.59 4.43
N GLY A 70 10.82 -10.40 5.49
CA GLY A 70 9.73 -11.36 5.65
C GLY A 70 8.35 -10.69 5.63
N MET A 71 8.23 -9.55 6.32
CA MET A 71 7.00 -8.75 6.33
C MET A 71 6.66 -8.15 4.97
N ALA A 72 7.66 -7.65 4.23
CA ALA A 72 7.46 -7.12 2.89
C ALA A 72 6.90 -8.18 1.93
N MET A 73 7.47 -9.39 1.94
CA MET A 73 6.98 -10.50 1.14
C MET A 73 5.55 -10.91 1.50
N ALA A 74 5.24 -10.97 2.81
CA ALA A 74 3.90 -11.28 3.28
C ALA A 74 2.87 -10.22 2.84
N VAL A 75 3.22 -8.94 2.94
CA VAL A 75 2.36 -7.83 2.50
C VAL A 75 2.12 -7.87 1.00
N VAL A 76 3.14 -8.15 0.18
CA VAL A 76 2.98 -8.31 -1.28
C VAL A 76 1.97 -9.40 -1.59
N PHE A 77 2.13 -10.58 -1.00
CA PHE A 77 1.22 -11.71 -1.21
C PHE A 77 -0.22 -11.38 -0.80
N VAL A 78 -0.39 -10.87 0.42
CA VAL A 78 -1.72 -10.53 0.97
C VAL A 78 -2.39 -9.42 0.16
N THR A 79 -1.65 -8.40 -0.29
CA THR A 79 -2.20 -7.28 -1.06
C THR A 79 -2.74 -7.74 -2.40
N VAL A 80 -2.01 -8.59 -3.12
CA VAL A 80 -2.46 -9.13 -4.42
C VAL A 80 -3.70 -10.00 -4.23
N MET A 81 -3.68 -10.91 -3.25
CA MET A 81 -4.85 -11.75 -2.94
C MET A 81 -6.07 -10.89 -2.56
N ALA A 82 -5.89 -9.93 -1.65
CA ALA A 82 -6.95 -9.01 -1.23
C ALA A 82 -7.51 -8.22 -2.40
N ALA A 83 -6.66 -7.71 -3.30
CA ALA A 83 -7.10 -6.96 -4.48
C ALA A 83 -7.98 -7.81 -5.42
N ILE A 84 -7.62 -9.07 -5.66
CA ILE A 84 -8.40 -9.99 -6.50
C ILE A 84 -9.80 -10.21 -5.90
N PHE A 85 -9.86 -10.54 -4.60
CA PHE A 85 -11.14 -10.83 -3.95
C PHE A 85 -12.01 -9.58 -3.80
N THR A 86 -11.43 -8.45 -3.41
CA THR A 86 -12.17 -7.19 -3.28
C THR A 86 -12.67 -6.68 -4.62
N TRP A 87 -11.88 -6.78 -5.68
CA TRP A 87 -12.30 -6.42 -7.04
C TRP A 87 -13.46 -7.31 -7.52
N THR A 88 -13.37 -8.63 -7.29
CA THR A 88 -14.44 -9.57 -7.67
C THR A 88 -15.74 -9.23 -6.95
N VAL A 89 -15.70 -9.04 -5.63
CA VAL A 89 -16.89 -8.69 -4.85
C VAL A 89 -17.42 -7.31 -5.24
N PHE A 90 -16.55 -6.33 -5.46
CA PHE A 90 -16.96 -5.00 -5.91
C PHE A 90 -17.71 -5.05 -7.23
N THR A 91 -17.16 -5.76 -8.23
CA THR A 91 -17.72 -5.81 -9.59
C THR A 91 -19.02 -6.62 -9.67
N TYR A 92 -19.09 -7.77 -8.97
CA TYR A 92 -20.23 -8.68 -9.09
C TYR A 92 -21.34 -8.47 -8.04
N VAL A 93 -20.99 -7.89 -6.88
CA VAL A 93 -21.96 -7.72 -5.79
C VAL A 93 -22.28 -6.24 -5.55
N LEU A 94 -21.30 -5.40 -5.28
CA LEU A 94 -21.56 -4.02 -4.90
C LEU A 94 -22.12 -3.16 -6.06
N LYS A 95 -21.54 -3.30 -7.24
CA LYS A 95 -21.91 -2.48 -8.41
C LYS A 95 -23.36 -2.71 -8.88
N PRO A 96 -23.86 -3.96 -9.04
CA PRO A 96 -25.24 -4.19 -9.47
C PRO A 96 -26.30 -3.80 -8.43
N TYR A 97 -25.96 -3.85 -7.12
CA TYR A 97 -26.91 -3.52 -6.05
C TYR A 97 -26.86 -2.05 -5.61
N GLY A 98 -25.94 -1.24 -6.17
CA GLY A 98 -25.80 0.18 -5.81
C GLY A 98 -25.38 0.43 -4.35
N LEU A 99 -24.74 -0.55 -3.72
CA LEU A 99 -24.32 -0.52 -2.31
C LEU A 99 -22.89 0.07 -2.12
N GLU A 100 -22.54 1.12 -2.88
CA GLU A 100 -21.22 1.76 -2.78
C GLU A 100 -20.94 2.33 -1.38
N PHE A 101 -21.99 2.68 -0.62
CA PHE A 101 -21.85 3.14 0.76
C PHE A 101 -21.24 2.09 1.70
N LEU A 102 -21.51 0.80 1.45
CA LEU A 102 -21.02 -0.32 2.26
C LEU A 102 -19.66 -0.86 1.76
N GLN A 103 -19.04 -0.22 0.76
CA GLN A 103 -17.80 -0.66 0.14
C GLN A 103 -16.68 -0.87 1.18
N THR A 104 -16.47 0.12 2.05
CA THR A 104 -15.39 0.07 3.05
C THR A 104 -15.57 -1.06 4.05
N LEU A 105 -16.81 -1.26 4.54
CA LEU A 105 -17.13 -2.33 5.48
C LEU A 105 -16.95 -3.71 4.84
N SER A 106 -17.41 -3.89 3.61
CA SER A 106 -17.25 -5.13 2.86
C SER A 106 -15.77 -5.46 2.63
N PHE A 107 -14.96 -4.47 2.27
CA PHE A 107 -13.52 -4.67 2.04
C PHE A 107 -12.78 -5.06 3.32
N ILE A 108 -13.07 -4.41 4.46
CA ILE A 108 -12.47 -4.77 5.74
C ILE A 108 -12.81 -6.22 6.10
N LEU A 109 -14.07 -6.63 5.93
CA LEU A 109 -14.52 -7.98 6.26
C LEU A 109 -13.86 -9.04 5.38
N ILE A 110 -13.75 -8.78 4.08
CA ILE A 110 -13.10 -9.69 3.12
C ILE A 110 -11.60 -9.81 3.45
N ILE A 111 -10.91 -8.70 3.66
CA ILE A 111 -9.46 -8.70 3.96
C ILE A 111 -9.21 -9.42 5.29
N ALA A 112 -9.99 -9.15 6.33
CA ALA A 112 -9.85 -9.82 7.62
C ALA A 112 -10.06 -11.34 7.51
N SER A 113 -11.09 -11.78 6.79
CA SER A 113 -11.38 -13.19 6.56
C SER A 113 -10.24 -13.89 5.80
N LEU A 114 -9.74 -13.26 4.73
CA LEU A 114 -8.61 -13.79 3.94
C LEU A 114 -7.34 -13.93 4.76
N VAL A 115 -6.97 -12.92 5.54
CA VAL A 115 -5.74 -12.96 6.32
C VAL A 115 -5.84 -14.00 7.43
N GLN A 116 -6.99 -14.16 8.08
CA GLN A 116 -7.20 -15.25 9.05
C GLN A 116 -7.06 -16.63 8.41
N LEU A 117 -7.57 -16.81 7.19
CA LEU A 117 -7.41 -18.05 6.46
C LEU A 117 -5.93 -18.34 6.15
N VAL A 118 -5.20 -17.32 5.69
CA VAL A 118 -3.75 -17.42 5.43
C VAL A 118 -2.98 -17.73 6.71
N GLU A 119 -3.36 -17.13 7.85
CA GLU A 119 -2.78 -17.40 9.16
C GLU A 119 -2.91 -18.88 9.56
N ILE A 120 -4.11 -19.44 9.41
CA ILE A 120 -4.36 -20.85 9.72
C ILE A 120 -3.52 -21.79 8.83
N ILE A 121 -3.37 -21.44 7.54
CA ILE A 121 -2.56 -22.20 6.59
C ILE A 121 -1.08 -22.15 7.00
N ILE A 122 -0.53 -20.97 7.26
CA ILE A 122 0.87 -20.80 7.68
C ILE A 122 1.15 -21.53 8.98
N LYS A 123 0.24 -21.48 9.93
CA LYS A 123 0.36 -22.17 11.23
C LYS A 123 0.45 -23.69 11.07
N LYS A 124 -0.25 -24.26 10.07
CA LYS A 124 -0.20 -25.70 9.76
C LYS A 124 1.05 -26.10 9.00
N GLN A 125 1.48 -25.28 8.04
CA GLN A 125 2.53 -25.64 7.08
C GLN A 125 3.94 -25.42 7.63
N SER A 126 4.18 -24.36 8.39
CA SER A 126 5.53 -23.99 8.85
C SER A 126 5.50 -23.31 10.21
N ARG A 127 5.76 -24.09 11.27
CA ARG A 127 5.86 -23.56 12.64
C ARG A 127 7.05 -22.62 12.84
N ALA A 128 8.14 -22.81 12.09
CA ALA A 128 9.30 -21.94 12.15
C ALA A 128 8.99 -20.53 11.61
N LEU A 129 8.26 -20.45 10.49
CA LEU A 129 7.83 -19.19 9.90
C LEU A 129 6.78 -18.49 10.78
N TYR A 130 5.88 -19.28 11.39
CA TYR A 130 4.88 -18.76 12.33
C TYR A 130 5.52 -18.16 13.59
N ASN A 131 6.55 -18.76 14.15
CA ASN A 131 7.25 -18.21 15.32
C ASN A 131 8.00 -16.90 15.00
N GLY A 132 8.46 -16.73 13.77
CA GLY A 132 9.09 -15.49 13.31
C GLY A 132 8.11 -14.37 12.96
N LEU A 133 7.00 -14.70 12.31
CA LEU A 133 5.99 -13.75 11.84
C LEU A 133 4.72 -13.68 12.70
N GLY A 134 4.47 -14.65 13.59
CA GLY A 134 3.19 -14.84 14.27
C GLY A 134 2.73 -13.64 15.11
N VAL A 135 3.66 -12.92 15.73
CA VAL A 135 3.34 -11.68 16.47
C VAL A 135 2.95 -10.53 15.53
N TYR A 136 3.37 -10.58 14.26
CA TYR A 136 3.14 -9.54 13.26
C TYR A 136 1.95 -9.83 12.34
N LEU A 137 1.36 -11.03 12.40
CA LEU A 137 0.18 -11.38 11.60
C LEU A 137 -1.03 -10.46 11.83
N PRO A 138 -1.39 -10.09 13.07
CA PRO A 138 -2.45 -9.10 13.30
C PRO A 138 -2.12 -7.74 12.67
N LEU A 139 -0.85 -7.39 12.56
CA LEU A 139 -0.38 -6.16 11.93
C LEU A 139 -0.58 -6.18 10.40
N ILE A 140 -0.58 -7.35 9.78
CA ILE A 140 -0.88 -7.52 8.35
C ILE A 140 -2.39 -7.38 8.10
N THR A 141 -3.21 -7.98 9.00
CA THR A 141 -4.68 -7.95 8.89
C THR A 141 -5.23 -6.53 8.95
N THR A 142 -4.70 -5.72 9.86
CA THR A 142 -5.12 -4.32 10.07
C THR A 142 -4.29 -3.32 9.25
N ASN A 143 -3.53 -3.79 8.25
CA ASN A 143 -2.66 -2.94 7.46
C ASN A 143 -3.46 -2.02 6.54
N CYS A 144 -3.44 -0.73 6.85
CA CYS A 144 -4.14 0.29 6.06
C CYS A 144 -3.59 0.44 4.63
N ALA A 145 -2.37 -0.03 4.33
CA ALA A 145 -1.87 -0.04 2.97
C ALA A 145 -2.63 -1.02 2.09
N VAL A 146 -2.91 -2.24 2.58
CA VAL A 146 -3.70 -3.26 1.85
C VAL A 146 -5.09 -2.72 1.53
N MET A 147 -5.74 -2.12 2.54
CA MET A 147 -7.04 -1.50 2.35
C MET A 147 -6.99 -0.30 1.39
N GLY A 148 -5.93 0.52 1.48
CA GLY A 148 -5.73 1.67 0.60
C GLY A 148 -5.59 1.27 -0.86
N VAL A 149 -4.83 0.20 -1.16
CA VAL A 149 -4.74 -0.36 -2.53
C VAL A 149 -6.11 -0.80 -3.03
N ALA A 150 -6.86 -1.56 -2.23
CA ALA A 150 -8.19 -2.04 -2.60
C ALA A 150 -9.17 -0.88 -2.91
N LEU A 151 -9.16 0.17 -2.08
CA LEU A 151 -9.98 1.36 -2.29
C LEU A 151 -9.57 2.15 -3.54
N LEU A 152 -8.26 2.26 -3.82
CA LEU A 152 -7.76 2.95 -5.01
C LEU A 152 -8.14 2.21 -6.28
N VAL A 153 -8.04 0.88 -6.27
CA VAL A 153 -8.47 0.03 -7.39
C VAL A 153 -9.96 0.21 -7.68
N ALA A 154 -10.79 0.20 -6.66
CA ALA A 154 -12.23 0.40 -6.80
C ALA A 154 -12.59 1.81 -7.31
N LYS A 155 -11.92 2.85 -6.79
CA LYS A 155 -12.17 4.24 -7.21
C LYS A 155 -11.75 4.53 -8.65
N LYS A 156 -10.69 3.88 -9.13
CA LYS A 156 -10.15 4.10 -10.48
C LYS A 156 -10.79 3.19 -11.51
N GLU A 157 -11.66 2.27 -11.09
CA GLU A 157 -12.36 1.31 -11.97
C GLU A 157 -11.41 0.59 -12.94
N TYR A 158 -10.26 0.14 -12.43
CA TYR A 158 -9.27 -0.57 -13.23
C TYR A 158 -9.83 -1.90 -13.77
N GLY A 159 -9.39 -2.24 -15.00
CA GLY A 159 -9.58 -3.57 -15.56
C GLY A 159 -8.85 -4.64 -14.74
N PHE A 160 -9.19 -5.91 -14.94
CA PHE A 160 -8.63 -7.00 -14.14
C PHE A 160 -7.08 -7.08 -14.22
N ILE A 161 -6.50 -6.89 -15.40
CA ILE A 161 -5.04 -6.93 -15.62
C ILE A 161 -4.37 -5.71 -14.97
N GLU A 162 -4.93 -4.52 -15.20
CA GLU A 162 -4.43 -3.28 -14.59
C GLU A 162 -4.47 -3.32 -13.07
N MET A 163 -5.52 -3.90 -12.50
CA MET A 163 -5.66 -4.09 -11.06
C MET A 163 -4.54 -4.99 -10.50
N ILE A 164 -4.23 -6.11 -11.15
CA ILE A 164 -3.16 -7.01 -10.69
C ILE A 164 -1.81 -6.31 -10.76
N VAL A 165 -1.49 -5.65 -11.87
CA VAL A 165 -0.22 -4.92 -12.04
C VAL A 165 -0.11 -3.79 -11.03
N PHE A 166 -1.15 -2.99 -10.86
CA PHE A 166 -1.16 -1.89 -9.90
C PHE A 166 -0.99 -2.38 -8.44
N SER A 167 -1.71 -3.44 -8.04
CA SER A 167 -1.60 -3.99 -6.68
C SER A 167 -0.21 -4.58 -6.42
N LEU A 168 0.34 -5.32 -7.38
CA LEU A 168 1.66 -5.92 -7.26
C LEU A 168 2.75 -4.83 -7.15
N THR A 169 2.73 -3.85 -8.04
CA THR A 169 3.74 -2.77 -8.07
C THR A 169 3.64 -1.85 -6.87
N SER A 170 2.44 -1.54 -6.41
CA SER A 170 2.22 -0.77 -5.18
C SER A 170 2.73 -1.51 -3.94
N ALA A 171 2.48 -2.82 -3.86
CA ALA A 171 2.96 -3.64 -2.74
C ALA A 171 4.48 -3.82 -2.75
N VAL A 172 5.10 -3.95 -3.92
CA VAL A 172 6.57 -3.97 -4.08
C VAL A 172 7.16 -2.61 -3.67
N GLY A 173 6.55 -1.50 -4.08
CA GLY A 173 6.96 -0.16 -3.67
C GLY A 173 6.89 0.03 -2.15
N TYR A 174 5.83 -0.49 -1.51
CA TYR A 174 5.71 -0.52 -0.06
C TYR A 174 6.84 -1.34 0.59
N GLY A 175 7.11 -2.54 0.08
CA GLY A 175 8.19 -3.42 0.57
C GLY A 175 9.57 -2.78 0.45
N LEU A 176 9.84 -2.13 -0.67
CA LEU A 176 11.10 -1.41 -0.91
C LEU A 176 11.29 -0.28 0.11
N ALA A 177 10.27 0.54 0.35
CA ALA A 177 10.33 1.60 1.33
C ALA A 177 10.54 1.05 2.76
N LEU A 178 9.89 -0.08 3.09
CA LEU A 178 10.06 -0.74 4.39
C LEU A 178 11.49 -1.26 4.60
N ILE A 179 12.08 -1.87 3.58
CA ILE A 179 13.45 -2.40 3.63
C ILE A 179 14.48 -1.27 3.75
N LEU A 180 14.32 -0.21 2.96
CA LEU A 180 15.18 0.97 3.04
C LEU A 180 15.16 1.60 4.44
N PHE A 181 13.97 1.75 5.00
CA PHE A 181 13.81 2.30 6.34
C PHE A 181 14.41 1.40 7.43
N ALA A 182 14.24 0.08 7.30
CA ALA A 182 14.84 -0.87 8.23
C ALA A 182 16.38 -0.79 8.19
N GLY A 183 16.97 -0.68 7.00
CA GLY A 183 18.43 -0.51 6.85
C GLY A 183 18.94 0.78 7.47
N ILE A 184 18.25 1.90 7.30
CA ILE A 184 18.61 3.18 7.93
C ILE A 184 18.49 3.07 9.46
N ARG A 185 17.41 2.45 9.96
CA ARG A 185 17.18 2.30 11.40
C ARG A 185 18.21 1.40 12.08
N GLU A 186 18.67 0.35 11.41
CA GLU A 186 19.74 -0.53 11.91
C GLU A 186 21.06 0.24 12.04
N ARG A 187 21.38 1.09 11.09
CA ARG A 187 22.54 2.00 11.16
C ARG A 187 22.44 3.03 12.28
N LEU A 188 21.24 3.58 12.51
CA LEU A 188 21.02 4.55 13.58
C LEU A 188 21.15 3.94 14.99
N GLN A 189 20.92 2.64 15.16
CA GLN A 189 21.10 1.96 16.44
C GLN A 189 22.58 1.90 16.87
N ILE A 190 23.51 1.90 15.92
CA ILE A 190 24.96 1.85 16.16
C ILE A 190 25.53 3.26 16.36
N SER A 191 24.83 4.31 15.92
CA SER A 191 25.26 5.69 16.01
C SER A 191 25.06 6.28 17.42
N PRO A 192 25.96 7.16 17.92
CA PRO A 192 25.80 7.84 19.21
C PRO A 192 24.68 8.89 19.17
N VAL A 193 23.44 8.44 19.33
CA VAL A 193 22.27 9.31 19.35
C VAL A 193 21.99 9.76 20.80
N PRO A 194 21.65 11.04 21.07
CA PRO A 194 21.24 11.52 22.37
C PRO A 194 20.07 10.71 22.95
N LYS A 195 20.13 10.39 24.23
CA LYS A 195 19.13 9.54 24.93
C LYS A 195 17.69 10.05 24.77
N ALA A 196 17.49 11.36 24.64
CA ALA A 196 16.17 11.97 24.46
C ALA A 196 15.51 11.66 23.09
N LEU A 197 16.31 11.36 22.06
CA LEU A 197 15.83 11.08 20.70
C LEU A 197 15.84 9.59 20.36
N GLN A 198 16.35 8.74 21.24
CA GLN A 198 16.40 7.29 21.01
C GLN A 198 15.00 6.68 20.92
N GLY A 199 14.83 5.71 20.01
CA GLY A 199 13.60 4.93 19.88
C GLY A 199 12.68 5.41 18.75
N THR A 200 11.41 5.65 19.06
CA THR A 200 10.39 6.00 18.06
C THR A 200 10.56 7.41 17.51
N SER A 201 11.12 8.34 18.30
CA SER A 201 11.29 9.74 17.89
C SER A 201 12.23 9.89 16.69
N ILE A 202 13.39 9.24 16.73
CA ILE A 202 14.34 9.29 15.59
C ILE A 202 13.79 8.53 14.37
N ALA A 203 13.01 7.46 14.60
CA ALA A 203 12.37 6.74 13.53
C ALA A 203 11.35 7.62 12.76
N LEU A 204 10.56 8.44 13.47
CA LEU A 204 9.62 9.37 12.84
C LEU A 204 10.33 10.48 12.07
N ILE A 205 11.39 11.03 12.62
CA ILE A 205 12.20 12.06 11.93
C ILE A 205 12.78 11.48 10.64
N THR A 206 13.34 10.28 10.69
CA THR A 206 13.93 9.61 9.52
C THR A 206 12.87 9.29 8.48
N ALA A 207 11.67 8.83 8.91
CA ALA A 207 10.54 8.59 8.02
C ALA A 207 10.09 9.88 7.33
N GLY A 208 10.06 11.00 8.06
CA GLY A 208 9.73 12.31 7.50
C GLY A 208 10.73 12.79 6.45
N ILE A 209 12.03 12.65 6.71
CA ILE A 209 13.09 12.99 5.74
C ILE A 209 12.98 12.12 4.49
N MET A 210 12.74 10.81 4.67
CA MET A 210 12.56 9.87 3.55
C MET A 210 11.32 10.21 2.72
N ALA A 211 10.22 10.61 3.36
CA ALA A 211 9.01 11.06 2.69
C ALA A 211 9.25 12.33 1.86
N LEU A 212 9.98 13.30 2.39
CA LEU A 212 10.36 14.52 1.66
C LEU A 212 11.23 14.20 0.43
N ALA A 213 12.18 13.27 0.55
CA ALA A 213 13.00 12.83 -0.57
C ALA A 213 12.14 12.20 -1.68
N PHE A 214 11.15 11.35 -1.33
CA PHE A 214 10.25 10.73 -2.31
C PHE A 214 9.27 11.73 -2.94
N ILE A 215 8.82 12.75 -2.20
CA ILE A 215 7.99 13.84 -2.76
C ILE A 215 8.80 14.64 -3.81
N GLY A 216 10.12 14.77 -3.63
CA GLY A 216 10.99 15.37 -4.63
C GLY A 216 10.94 14.66 -5.99
N PHE A 217 10.77 13.33 -6.02
CA PHE A 217 10.56 12.59 -7.26
C PHE A 217 9.21 12.85 -7.93
N GLN A 218 8.18 13.20 -7.15
CA GLN A 218 6.87 13.58 -7.71
C GLN A 218 6.92 14.90 -8.51
N GLY A 219 7.84 15.79 -8.15
CA GLY A 219 8.00 17.07 -8.86
C GLY A 219 8.73 16.96 -10.20
N MET A 220 9.38 15.81 -10.49
CA MET A 220 10.15 15.59 -11.71
C MET A 220 9.39 14.76 -12.79
N ALA A 221 8.24 14.20 -12.44
CA ALA A 221 7.39 13.39 -13.31
C ALA A 221 6.12 14.17 -13.70
#